data_7e473eabc8b0cc6048c5f42e0ca78758
#
_entry.id   7e473eabc8b0cc6048c5f42e0ca78758
#
_cell.length_a   1.000
_cell.length_b   1.000
_cell.length_c   1.000
_cell.angle_alpha   90.00
_cell.angle_beta   90.00
_cell.angle_gamma   90.00
#
_symmetry.space_group_name_H-M   'P 1'
#
loop_
_entity.id
_entity.type
_entity.pdbx_description
1 polymer ?
#
loop_
_entity_poly.entity_id
_entity_poly.type
_entity_poly.pdbx_seq_one_letter_code
_entity_poly.pdbx_strand_id
1 'polypeptide(L)'
;MLARALIRPGGRSERIQIAVHAAVRALLEEHHGQDVTVAMIAERAEVPPSTIYRRWETLPKLLEDVASERFIPDSIPVNTGSFRGDLEIWLEQLVDDISSGPGHALFRERISNVRMAQAAAGYVYQNLVCLIDRYAEQGEDVFIADRLMDMIFAPIIYRIFFTGQSIAKAYQVELIENALSSPGTTRPFESQPSIREYVLYENDPQ
;
A
#
# COMPACT_ATOMS: atom_id res chain seq x y z
N MET A 1 -32.68 -9.33 20.04
CA MET A 1 -32.68 -9.18 18.57
C MET A 1 -32.34 -7.73 18.24
N LEU A 2 -31.09 -7.44 17.97
CA LEU A 2 -30.61 -6.11 17.54
C LEU A 2 -30.36 -6.16 16.03
N ALA A 3 -31.15 -5.43 15.28
CA ALA A 3 -31.06 -5.32 13.83
C ALA A 3 -29.73 -4.63 13.48
N ARG A 4 -28.84 -5.38 12.85
CA ARG A 4 -27.59 -4.90 12.25
C ARG A 4 -27.99 -4.05 11.02
N ALA A 5 -27.87 -2.73 11.13
CA ALA A 5 -28.08 -1.83 10.02
C ALA A 5 -27.10 -2.18 8.91
N LEU A 6 -27.61 -2.70 7.81
CA LEU A 6 -26.88 -2.89 6.55
C LEU A 6 -26.43 -1.53 6.03
N ILE A 7 -25.14 -1.23 6.16
CA ILE A 7 -24.49 -0.10 5.49
C ILE A 7 -24.60 -0.37 3.99
N ARG A 8 -25.41 0.45 3.28
CA ARG A 8 -25.52 0.38 1.82
C ARG A 8 -24.22 0.89 1.19
N PRO A 9 -23.44 0.08 0.46
CA PRO A 9 -22.30 0.55 -0.31
C PRO A 9 -22.82 1.48 -1.43
N GLY A 10 -22.16 2.63 -1.66
CA GLY A 10 -22.46 3.50 -2.80
C GLY A 10 -23.21 4.80 -2.49
N GLY A 11 -23.08 5.37 -1.30
CA GLY A 11 -23.65 6.69 -0.97
C GLY A 11 -22.99 7.86 -1.73
N ARG A 12 -23.71 9.03 -1.81
CA ARG A 12 -23.19 10.26 -2.43
C ARG A 12 -21.79 10.65 -1.92
N SER A 13 -21.49 10.36 -0.66
CA SER A 13 -20.20 10.60 -0.02
C SER A 13 -19.07 9.78 -0.64
N GLU A 14 -19.32 8.53 -0.94
CA GLU A 14 -18.36 7.61 -1.56
C GLU A 14 -18.08 7.98 -3.03
N ARG A 15 -19.11 8.33 -3.79
CA ARG A 15 -18.94 8.82 -5.17
C ARG A 15 -18.09 10.09 -5.24
N ILE A 16 -18.28 11.03 -4.30
CA ILE A 16 -17.46 12.24 -4.21
C ILE A 16 -15.99 11.87 -3.90
N GLN A 17 -15.77 10.95 -2.98
CA GLN A 17 -14.40 10.48 -2.67
C GLN A 17 -13.73 9.89 -3.90
N ILE A 18 -14.37 8.95 -4.56
CA ILE A 18 -13.84 8.31 -5.79
C ILE A 18 -13.50 9.36 -6.85
N ALA A 19 -14.41 10.32 -7.10
CA ALA A 19 -14.19 11.37 -8.10
C ALA A 19 -13.02 12.30 -7.73
N VAL A 20 -12.91 12.72 -6.47
CA VAL A 20 -11.82 13.57 -5.98
C VAL A 20 -10.47 12.81 -6.05
N HIS A 21 -10.44 11.56 -5.63
CA HIS A 21 -9.22 10.74 -5.68
C HIS A 21 -8.78 10.48 -7.12
N ALA A 22 -9.71 10.22 -8.05
CA ALA A 22 -9.40 10.08 -9.48
C ALA A 22 -8.83 11.38 -10.07
N ALA A 23 -9.41 12.54 -9.70
CA ALA A 23 -8.93 13.85 -10.12
C ALA A 23 -7.52 14.15 -9.61
N VAL A 24 -7.23 13.83 -8.34
CA VAL A 24 -5.88 13.98 -7.76
C VAL A 24 -4.87 13.15 -8.53
N ARG A 25 -5.18 11.86 -8.77
CA ARG A 25 -4.28 10.96 -9.52
C ARG A 25 -3.95 11.49 -10.91
N ALA A 26 -4.97 11.88 -11.67
CA ALA A 26 -4.78 12.40 -13.02
C ALA A 26 -3.94 13.70 -13.04
N LEU A 27 -4.19 14.62 -12.10
CA LEU A 27 -3.44 15.87 -12.01
C LEU A 27 -1.99 15.65 -11.59
N LEU A 28 -1.72 14.71 -10.68
CA LEU A 28 -0.34 14.37 -10.28
C LEU A 28 0.45 13.76 -11.45
N GLU A 29 -0.18 12.97 -12.30
CA GLU A 29 0.42 12.44 -13.54
C GLU A 29 0.71 13.55 -14.54
N GLU A 30 -0.27 14.42 -14.81
CA GLU A 30 -0.14 15.53 -15.79
C GLU A 30 0.91 16.57 -15.38
N HIS A 31 1.01 16.87 -14.10
CA HIS A 31 1.92 17.89 -13.56
C HIS A 31 3.21 17.33 -12.94
N HIS A 32 3.52 16.05 -13.16
CA HIS A 32 4.71 15.38 -12.59
C HIS A 32 4.87 15.60 -11.08
N GLY A 33 3.75 15.63 -10.35
CA GLY A 33 3.70 15.78 -8.90
C GLY A 33 3.93 17.21 -8.37
N GLN A 34 4.02 18.23 -9.25
CA GLN A 34 4.22 19.63 -8.87
C GLN A 34 2.95 20.45 -9.18
N ASP A 35 2.77 21.52 -8.40
CA ASP A 35 1.76 22.57 -8.64
C ASP A 35 0.28 22.14 -8.64
N VAL A 36 -0.05 20.97 -8.08
CA VAL A 36 -1.45 20.55 -7.92
C VAL A 36 -2.11 21.31 -6.77
N THR A 37 -3.25 21.94 -7.06
CA THR A 37 -3.99 22.75 -6.10
C THR A 37 -5.39 22.19 -5.84
N VAL A 38 -5.99 22.53 -4.68
CA VAL A 38 -7.37 22.14 -4.36
C VAL A 38 -8.36 22.69 -5.40
N ALA A 39 -8.09 23.86 -5.99
CA ALA A 39 -8.93 24.44 -7.03
C ALA A 39 -8.94 23.58 -8.30
N MET A 40 -7.78 23.12 -8.77
CA MET A 40 -7.66 22.23 -9.93
C MET A 40 -8.34 20.88 -9.67
N ILE A 41 -8.17 20.33 -8.47
CA ILE A 41 -8.81 19.07 -8.07
C ILE A 41 -10.34 19.23 -8.06
N ALA A 42 -10.84 20.31 -7.48
CA ALA A 42 -12.27 20.59 -7.38
C ALA A 42 -12.92 20.74 -8.76
N GLU A 43 -12.26 21.46 -9.67
CA GLU A 43 -12.69 21.63 -11.06
C GLU A 43 -12.71 20.28 -11.80
N ARG A 44 -11.65 19.49 -11.72
CA ARG A 44 -11.54 18.17 -12.36
C ARG A 44 -12.55 17.16 -11.81
N ALA A 45 -12.78 17.18 -10.50
CA ALA A 45 -13.74 16.28 -9.83
C ALA A 45 -15.19 16.74 -9.93
N GLU A 46 -15.45 17.91 -10.53
CA GLU A 46 -16.77 18.54 -10.61
C GLU A 46 -17.44 18.73 -9.25
N VAL A 47 -16.66 19.10 -8.22
CA VAL A 47 -17.16 19.35 -6.87
C VAL A 47 -16.74 20.76 -6.38
N PRO A 48 -17.55 21.41 -5.54
CA PRO A 48 -17.13 22.67 -4.93
C PRO A 48 -15.87 22.50 -4.07
N PRO A 49 -14.90 23.44 -4.08
CA PRO A 49 -13.72 23.38 -3.22
C PRO A 49 -14.05 23.23 -1.73
N SER A 50 -15.16 23.82 -1.28
CA SER A 50 -15.66 23.68 0.10
C SER A 50 -15.99 22.25 0.48
N THR A 51 -16.36 21.40 -0.47
CA THR A 51 -16.60 19.97 -0.25
C THR A 51 -15.30 19.24 0.07
N ILE A 52 -14.21 19.60 -0.61
CA ILE A 52 -12.88 19.04 -0.37
C ILE A 52 -12.38 19.50 1.01
N TYR A 53 -12.38 20.81 1.29
CA TYR A 53 -11.93 21.33 2.59
C TYR A 53 -12.71 20.77 3.78
N ARG A 54 -14.01 20.57 3.63
CA ARG A 54 -14.83 20.00 4.71
C ARG A 54 -14.46 18.56 5.04
N ARG A 55 -13.94 17.80 4.07
CA ARG A 55 -13.64 16.38 4.25
C ARG A 55 -12.16 16.13 4.62
N TRP A 56 -11.26 16.84 3.99
CA TRP A 56 -9.81 16.62 4.14
C TRP A 56 -9.08 17.77 4.82
N GLU A 57 -9.75 18.90 5.09
CA GLU A 57 -9.23 20.08 5.75
C GLU A 57 -8.07 20.77 4.99
N THR A 58 -7.08 20.03 4.51
CA THR A 58 -5.89 20.52 3.80
C THR A 58 -5.55 19.67 2.59
N LEU A 59 -4.83 20.24 1.61
CA LEU A 59 -4.33 19.50 0.47
C LEU A 59 -3.40 18.33 0.88
N PRO A 60 -2.44 18.48 1.80
CA PRO A 60 -1.65 17.36 2.28
C PRO A 60 -2.47 16.19 2.82
N LYS A 61 -3.52 16.44 3.62
CA LYS A 61 -4.41 15.39 4.12
C LYS A 61 -5.19 14.69 3.00
N LEU A 62 -5.60 15.43 1.96
CA LEU A 62 -6.22 14.83 0.78
C LEU A 62 -5.23 13.95 0.02
N LEU A 63 -4.00 14.43 -0.19
CA LEU A 63 -2.95 13.63 -0.84
C LEU A 63 -2.59 12.38 -0.03
N GLU A 64 -2.58 12.49 1.29
CA GLU A 64 -2.40 11.36 2.20
C GLU A 64 -3.53 10.33 2.08
N ASP A 65 -4.79 10.77 2.03
CA ASP A 65 -5.96 9.91 1.86
C ASP A 65 -5.93 9.18 0.50
N VAL A 66 -5.65 9.91 -0.60
CA VAL A 66 -5.47 9.32 -1.95
C VAL A 66 -4.33 8.31 -1.98
N ALA A 67 -3.24 8.63 -1.30
CA ALA A 67 -2.11 7.76 -1.17
C ALA A 67 -2.44 6.51 -0.35
N SER A 68 -3.22 6.65 0.70
CA SER A 68 -3.69 5.54 1.53
C SER A 68 -4.62 4.61 0.75
N GLU A 69 -5.50 5.16 -0.10
CA GLU A 69 -6.41 4.37 -0.93
C GLU A 69 -5.68 3.54 -2.00
N ARG A 70 -4.56 4.01 -2.54
CA ARG A 70 -3.71 3.21 -3.45
C ARG A 70 -3.08 2.00 -2.76
N PHE A 71 -2.97 2.05 -1.45
CA PHE A 71 -2.44 0.97 -0.61
C PHE A 71 -3.53 0.29 0.24
N ILE A 72 -4.81 0.68 0.12
CA ILE A 72 -5.92 -0.09 0.68
C ILE A 72 -6.15 -1.30 -0.22
N PRO A 73 -6.27 -2.50 0.33
CA PRO A 73 -6.44 -3.73 -0.43
C PRO A 73 -7.86 -3.90 -1.00
N ASP A 74 -8.30 -2.98 -1.87
CA ASP A 74 -9.38 -3.32 -2.81
C ASP A 74 -8.86 -4.21 -3.95
N SER A 75 -7.55 -4.29 -4.11
CA SER A 75 -6.90 -5.37 -4.83
C SER A 75 -6.43 -6.44 -3.83
N ILE A 76 -7.34 -7.25 -3.35
CA ILE A 76 -6.95 -8.59 -2.87
C ILE A 76 -6.02 -9.16 -3.95
N PRO A 77 -4.79 -9.57 -3.60
CA PRO A 77 -3.88 -10.11 -4.58
C PRO A 77 -4.59 -11.17 -5.43
N VAL A 78 -4.43 -11.08 -6.75
CA VAL A 78 -5.06 -12.00 -7.70
C VAL A 78 -4.86 -13.42 -7.20
N ASN A 79 -5.88 -14.25 -7.30
CA ASN A 79 -5.77 -15.67 -6.95
C ASN A 79 -5.45 -16.47 -8.22
N THR A 80 -4.18 -16.83 -8.38
CA THR A 80 -3.70 -17.67 -9.49
C THR A 80 -3.81 -19.16 -9.20
N GLY A 81 -4.11 -19.53 -7.96
CA GLY A 81 -4.12 -20.90 -7.49
C GLY A 81 -2.78 -21.37 -6.92
N SER A 82 -1.77 -20.50 -6.82
CA SER A 82 -0.50 -20.81 -6.16
C SER A 82 0.07 -19.58 -5.42
N PHE A 83 0.64 -19.81 -4.23
CA PHE A 83 1.29 -18.75 -3.46
C PHE A 83 2.35 -18.00 -4.26
N ARG A 84 3.19 -18.75 -4.99
CA ARG A 84 4.23 -18.18 -5.86
C ARG A 84 3.64 -17.26 -6.92
N GLY A 85 2.61 -17.72 -7.64
CA GLY A 85 1.98 -16.94 -8.71
C GLY A 85 1.33 -15.66 -8.20
N ASP A 86 0.66 -15.74 -7.06
CA ASP A 86 0.06 -14.57 -6.41
C ASP A 86 1.11 -13.56 -5.96
N LEU A 87 2.21 -14.06 -5.36
CA LEU A 87 3.33 -13.23 -4.92
C LEU A 87 4.04 -12.55 -6.11
N GLU A 88 4.22 -13.26 -7.23
CA GLU A 88 4.85 -12.72 -8.45
C GLU A 88 4.01 -11.56 -9.03
N ILE A 89 2.70 -11.74 -9.15
CA ILE A 89 1.80 -10.69 -9.67
C ILE A 89 1.74 -9.50 -8.71
N TRP A 90 1.59 -9.77 -7.42
CA TRP A 90 1.56 -8.71 -6.42
C TRP A 90 2.84 -7.88 -6.40
N LEU A 91 4.00 -8.55 -6.48
CA LEU A 91 5.30 -7.88 -6.49
C LEU A 91 5.51 -7.04 -7.76
N GLU A 92 5.11 -7.56 -8.93
CA GLU A 92 5.16 -6.82 -10.19
C GLU A 92 4.34 -5.53 -10.10
N GLN A 93 3.11 -5.60 -9.62
CA GLN A 93 2.25 -4.44 -9.42
C GLN A 93 2.86 -3.43 -8.43
N LEU A 94 3.38 -3.91 -7.30
CA LEU A 94 4.04 -3.06 -6.31
C LEU A 94 5.24 -2.33 -6.90
N VAL A 95 6.11 -3.03 -7.64
CA VAL A 95 7.30 -2.44 -8.28
C VAL A 95 6.90 -1.41 -9.32
N ASP A 96 5.89 -1.69 -10.15
CA ASP A 96 5.39 -0.76 -11.15
C ASP A 96 4.82 0.51 -10.49
N ASP A 97 4.05 0.34 -9.41
CA ASP A 97 3.47 1.44 -8.66
C ASP A 97 4.55 2.36 -8.07
N ILE A 98 5.52 1.80 -7.34
CA ILE A 98 6.56 2.60 -6.67
C ILE A 98 7.65 3.12 -7.63
N SER A 99 7.78 2.53 -8.81
CA SER A 99 8.70 2.99 -9.87
C SER A 99 8.07 4.04 -10.78
N SER A 100 6.74 4.16 -10.81
CA SER A 100 6.05 5.21 -11.56
C SER A 100 6.43 6.59 -11.03
N GLY A 101 6.49 7.62 -11.90
CA GLY A 101 6.82 8.99 -11.46
C GLY A 101 6.01 9.46 -10.25
N PRO A 102 4.66 9.38 -10.29
CA PRO A 102 3.80 9.73 -9.16
C PRO A 102 4.00 8.84 -7.94
N GLY A 103 4.09 7.54 -8.12
CA GLY A 103 4.28 6.59 -7.03
C GLY A 103 5.63 6.75 -6.33
N HIS A 104 6.69 6.98 -7.10
CA HIS A 104 8.02 7.25 -6.56
C HIS A 104 8.05 8.54 -5.71
N ALA A 105 7.45 9.63 -6.21
CA ALA A 105 7.36 10.89 -5.47
C ALA A 105 6.60 10.71 -4.16
N LEU A 106 5.47 10.03 -4.22
CA LEU A 106 4.60 9.75 -3.09
C LEU A 106 5.28 8.86 -2.04
N PHE A 107 5.99 7.83 -2.47
CA PHE A 107 6.73 6.96 -1.56
C PHE A 107 7.89 7.70 -0.88
N ARG A 108 8.61 8.55 -1.61
CA ARG A 108 9.67 9.39 -1.03
C ARG A 108 9.13 10.34 0.05
N GLU A 109 7.98 10.92 -0.17
CA GLU A 109 7.33 11.77 0.83
C GLU A 109 7.00 10.97 2.10
N ARG A 110 6.47 9.77 1.94
CA ARG A 110 6.13 8.90 3.06
C ARG A 110 7.33 8.50 3.90
N ILE A 111 8.42 8.06 3.27
CA ILE A 111 9.62 7.65 4.02
C ILE A 111 10.33 8.82 4.70
N SER A 112 10.02 10.07 4.33
CA SER A 112 10.54 11.27 5.02
C SER A 112 9.88 11.51 6.38
N ASN A 113 8.74 10.88 6.65
CA ASN A 113 8.02 10.96 7.92
C ASN A 113 7.90 9.56 8.54
N VAL A 114 8.40 9.39 9.76
CA VAL A 114 8.47 8.08 10.44
C VAL A 114 7.10 7.41 10.56
N ARG A 115 6.06 8.14 10.93
CA ARG A 115 4.70 7.57 11.07
C ARG A 115 4.14 7.10 9.72
N MET A 116 4.33 7.90 8.68
CA MET A 116 3.87 7.54 7.33
C MET A 116 4.67 6.37 6.77
N ALA A 117 5.97 6.29 7.06
CA ALA A 117 6.81 5.16 6.68
C ALA A 117 6.35 3.87 7.37
N GLN A 118 6.04 3.93 8.68
CA GLN A 118 5.51 2.81 9.43
C GLN A 118 4.16 2.33 8.89
N ALA A 119 3.24 3.27 8.58
CA ALA A 119 1.95 2.94 7.99
C ALA A 119 2.11 2.26 6.62
N ALA A 120 3.00 2.78 5.75
CA ALA A 120 3.28 2.17 4.45
C ALA A 120 3.90 0.77 4.57
N ALA A 121 4.83 0.57 5.51
CA ALA A 121 5.42 -0.74 5.79
C ALA A 121 4.39 -1.71 6.35
N GLY A 122 3.54 -1.26 7.28
CA GLY A 122 2.45 -2.05 7.85
C GLY A 122 1.46 -2.53 6.78
N TYR A 123 1.17 -1.68 5.81
CA TYR A 123 0.32 -2.03 4.68
C TYR A 123 0.91 -3.15 3.80
N VAL A 124 2.17 -3.01 3.38
CA VAL A 124 2.87 -4.06 2.62
C VAL A 124 2.88 -5.38 3.40
N TYR A 125 3.16 -5.29 4.70
CA TYR A 125 3.14 -6.43 5.61
C TYR A 125 1.77 -7.13 5.65
N GLN A 126 0.67 -6.38 5.77
CA GLN A 126 -0.68 -6.93 5.79
C GLN A 126 -1.05 -7.65 4.48
N ASN A 127 -0.62 -7.13 3.32
CA ASN A 127 -0.81 -7.82 2.04
C ASN A 127 -0.08 -9.17 2.01
N LEU A 128 1.15 -9.22 2.50
CA LEU A 128 1.91 -10.46 2.59
C LEU A 128 1.23 -11.46 3.55
N VAL A 129 0.75 -10.99 4.71
CA VAL A 129 0.00 -11.83 5.65
C VAL A 129 -1.27 -12.38 4.98
N CYS A 130 -2.01 -11.56 4.24
CA CYS A 130 -3.21 -12.00 3.54
C CYS A 130 -2.91 -13.09 2.49
N LEU A 131 -1.78 -12.95 1.76
CA LEU A 131 -1.32 -13.99 0.83
C LEU A 131 -0.96 -15.28 1.57
N ILE A 132 -0.20 -15.19 2.65
CA ILE A 132 0.24 -16.33 3.46
C ILE A 132 -0.96 -17.07 4.04
N ASP A 133 -1.90 -16.35 4.67
CA ASP A 133 -3.08 -16.94 5.33
C ASP A 133 -3.94 -17.72 4.32
N ARG A 134 -4.08 -17.22 3.09
CA ARG A 134 -4.83 -17.90 2.02
C ARG A 134 -4.32 -19.31 1.74
N TYR A 135 -3.00 -19.51 1.74
CA TYR A 135 -2.38 -20.79 1.42
C TYR A 135 -2.11 -21.64 2.64
N ALA A 136 -1.90 -21.03 3.81
CA ALA A 136 -1.83 -21.74 5.09
C ALA A 136 -3.12 -22.54 5.37
N GLU A 137 -4.29 -21.98 5.05
CA GLU A 137 -5.57 -22.67 5.16
C GLU A 137 -5.69 -23.88 4.20
N GLN A 138 -4.91 -23.89 3.13
CA GLN A 138 -4.85 -24.99 2.16
C GLN A 138 -3.82 -26.06 2.50
N GLY A 139 -3.08 -25.87 3.61
CA GLY A 139 -2.07 -26.83 4.10
C GLY A 139 -0.72 -26.77 3.38
N GLU A 140 -0.44 -25.65 2.70
CA GLU A 140 0.89 -25.39 2.15
C GLU A 140 1.87 -24.96 3.25
N ASP A 141 3.18 -25.11 3.01
CA ASP A 141 4.22 -24.65 3.93
C ASP A 141 4.12 -23.14 4.14
N VAL A 142 3.98 -22.72 5.41
CA VAL A 142 3.73 -21.34 5.77
C VAL A 142 5.05 -20.56 5.76
N PHE A 143 5.09 -19.52 4.95
CA PHE A 143 6.16 -18.53 4.97
C PHE A 143 5.89 -17.48 6.05
N ILE A 144 6.95 -16.83 6.54
CA ILE A 144 6.84 -15.75 7.51
C ILE A 144 6.91 -14.42 6.78
N ALA A 145 5.94 -13.53 7.03
CA ALA A 145 5.87 -12.22 6.37
C ALA A 145 7.15 -11.40 6.58
N ASP A 146 7.75 -11.42 7.79
CA ASP A 146 9.02 -10.74 8.09
C ASP A 146 10.12 -11.16 7.12
N ARG A 147 10.23 -12.46 6.84
CA ARG A 147 11.21 -12.98 5.90
C ARG A 147 11.00 -12.47 4.48
N LEU A 148 9.76 -12.43 4.02
CA LEU A 148 9.44 -11.88 2.70
C LEU A 148 9.74 -10.38 2.63
N MET A 149 9.48 -9.65 3.71
CA MET A 149 9.87 -8.25 3.85
C MET A 149 11.39 -8.08 3.71
N ASP A 150 12.18 -8.87 4.43
CA ASP A 150 13.64 -8.77 4.44
C ASP A 150 14.26 -9.22 3.12
N MET A 151 13.76 -10.30 2.52
CA MET A 151 14.38 -10.91 1.34
C MET A 151 13.89 -10.36 0.01
N ILE A 152 12.68 -9.79 -0.04
CA ILE A 152 12.07 -9.31 -1.28
C ILE A 152 11.87 -7.80 -1.25
N PHE A 153 11.14 -7.29 -0.25
CA PHE A 153 10.76 -5.88 -0.24
C PHE A 153 11.95 -4.96 0.05
N ALA A 154 12.73 -5.24 1.09
CA ALA A 154 13.83 -4.39 1.51
C ALA A 154 14.88 -4.16 0.39
N PRO A 155 15.39 -5.18 -0.32
CA PRO A 155 16.35 -4.98 -1.41
C PRO A 155 15.76 -4.19 -2.59
N ILE A 156 14.47 -4.31 -2.88
CA ILE A 156 13.79 -3.54 -3.92
C ILE A 156 13.74 -2.06 -3.54
N ILE A 157 13.29 -1.76 -2.32
CA ILE A 157 13.24 -0.37 -1.81
C ILE A 157 14.63 0.25 -1.81
N TYR A 158 15.65 -0.49 -1.35
CA TYR A 158 17.03 0.00 -1.38
C TYR A 158 17.48 0.37 -2.80
N ARG A 159 17.24 -0.50 -3.78
CA ARG A 159 17.66 -0.25 -5.16
C ARG A 159 16.93 0.93 -5.78
N ILE A 160 15.62 1.02 -5.63
CA ILE A 160 14.82 2.10 -6.22
C ILE A 160 15.16 3.45 -5.58
N PHE A 161 15.14 3.54 -4.25
CA PHE A 161 15.15 4.84 -3.56
C PHE A 161 16.55 5.31 -3.15
N PHE A 162 17.50 4.41 -2.99
CA PHE A 162 18.85 4.76 -2.55
C PHE A 162 19.90 4.65 -3.64
N THR A 163 19.71 3.78 -4.64
CA THR A 163 20.67 3.63 -5.74
C THR A 163 20.14 4.08 -7.10
N GLY A 164 18.84 4.41 -7.20
CA GLY A 164 18.20 4.85 -8.45
C GLY A 164 18.16 3.77 -9.54
N GLN A 165 18.25 2.49 -9.16
CA GLN A 165 18.23 1.40 -10.12
C GLN A 165 16.80 0.99 -10.45
N SER A 166 16.55 0.69 -11.73
CA SER A 166 15.31 0.03 -12.15
C SER A 166 15.32 -1.45 -11.75
N ILE A 167 14.16 -1.98 -11.42
CA ILE A 167 13.98 -3.37 -11.00
C ILE A 167 13.49 -4.20 -12.18
N ALA A 168 14.40 -4.98 -12.78
CA ALA A 168 14.04 -5.89 -13.85
C ALA A 168 13.20 -7.07 -13.33
N LYS A 169 12.29 -7.60 -14.14
CA LYS A 169 11.46 -8.76 -13.78
C LYS A 169 12.28 -9.99 -13.39
N ALA A 170 13.41 -10.22 -14.07
CA ALA A 170 14.31 -11.31 -13.74
C ALA A 170 14.84 -11.22 -12.30
N TYR A 171 15.15 -10.01 -11.83
CA TYR A 171 15.58 -9.80 -10.45
C TYR A 171 14.44 -10.01 -9.44
N GLN A 172 13.21 -9.65 -9.77
CA GLN A 172 12.06 -9.95 -8.92
C GLN A 172 11.87 -11.46 -8.75
N VAL A 173 11.97 -12.21 -9.84
CA VAL A 173 11.89 -13.68 -9.82
C VAL A 173 13.01 -14.29 -8.97
N GLU A 174 14.25 -13.81 -9.13
CA GLU A 174 15.40 -14.26 -8.34
C GLU A 174 15.16 -14.04 -6.82
N LEU A 175 14.64 -12.88 -6.42
CA LEU A 175 14.32 -12.58 -5.02
C LEU A 175 13.26 -13.55 -4.47
N ILE A 176 12.21 -13.79 -5.24
CA ILE A 176 11.14 -14.73 -4.87
C ILE A 176 11.71 -16.15 -4.75
N GLU A 177 12.49 -16.61 -5.71
CA GLU A 177 13.13 -17.93 -5.66
C GLU A 177 14.00 -18.10 -4.42
N ASN A 178 14.83 -17.11 -4.12
CA ASN A 178 15.69 -17.12 -2.94
C ASN A 178 14.86 -17.13 -1.63
N ALA A 179 13.78 -16.37 -1.58
CA ALA A 179 12.91 -16.32 -0.41
C ALA A 179 12.15 -17.66 -0.19
N LEU A 180 11.74 -18.33 -1.27
CA LEU A 180 10.96 -19.56 -1.21
C LEU A 180 11.81 -20.82 -1.10
N SER A 181 13.09 -20.78 -1.54
CA SER A 181 13.99 -21.97 -1.56
C SER A 181 14.43 -22.44 -0.19
N SER A 182 14.30 -21.64 0.85
CA SER A 182 14.61 -22.02 2.23
C SER A 182 13.35 -21.84 3.07
N PRO A 183 12.59 -22.89 3.35
CA PRO A 183 11.55 -22.82 4.38
C PRO A 183 12.23 -22.38 5.67
N GLY A 184 11.88 -21.16 6.12
CA GLY A 184 12.58 -20.52 7.20
C GLY A 184 12.44 -21.33 8.47
N THR A 185 13.56 -21.69 9.05
CA THR A 185 13.60 -22.04 10.46
C THR A 185 13.08 -20.83 11.20
N THR A 186 11.85 -20.94 11.70
CA THR A 186 11.19 -19.99 12.56
C THR A 186 12.06 -19.68 13.77
N ARG A 187 12.88 -18.63 13.69
CA ARG A 187 13.21 -17.89 14.89
C ARG A 187 12.40 -16.60 14.78
N PRO A 188 11.37 -16.44 15.63
CA PRO A 188 10.81 -15.12 15.87
C PRO A 188 12.00 -14.22 16.22
N PHE A 189 12.06 -13.05 15.63
CA PHE A 189 13.01 -12.03 16.06
C PHE A 189 12.60 -11.66 17.48
N GLU A 190 13.14 -12.43 18.46
CA GLU A 190 12.92 -12.17 19.88
C GLU A 190 13.54 -10.83 20.18
N SER A 191 12.71 -9.85 20.47
CA SER A 191 12.96 -8.58 21.16
C SER A 191 12.78 -7.26 20.41
N GLN A 192 12.16 -7.23 19.23
CA GLN A 192 11.55 -5.96 18.80
C GLN A 192 10.04 -6.14 18.67
N PRO A 193 9.23 -5.15 19.12
CA PRO A 193 7.79 -5.21 18.91
C PRO A 193 7.54 -5.40 17.42
N SER A 194 6.81 -6.46 17.07
CA SER A 194 6.48 -6.76 15.68
C SER A 194 5.79 -5.54 15.08
N ILE A 195 5.94 -5.32 13.78
CA ILE A 195 5.18 -4.28 13.05
C ILE A 195 3.68 -4.36 13.40
N ARG A 196 3.21 -5.54 13.77
CA ARG A 196 1.87 -5.82 14.28
C ARG A 196 1.53 -5.04 15.56
N GLU A 197 2.50 -4.81 16.44
CA GLU A 197 2.31 -4.03 17.67
C GLU A 197 2.28 -2.53 17.38
N TYR A 198 3.02 -2.03 16.38
CA TYR A 198 2.97 -0.62 15.99
C TYR A 198 1.60 -0.21 15.41
N VAL A 199 0.89 -1.13 14.76
CA VAL A 199 -0.45 -0.88 14.20
C VAL A 199 -1.53 -0.84 15.30
N LEU A 200 -1.31 -1.47 16.46
CA LEU A 200 -2.27 -1.54 17.55
C LEU A 200 -2.19 -0.36 18.53
N TYR A 201 -1.09 0.40 18.55
CA TYR A 201 -0.94 1.56 19.45
C TYR A 201 -1.66 2.84 19.01
N GLU A 202 -2.23 2.90 17.79
CA GLU A 202 -2.97 4.09 17.32
C GLU A 202 -4.43 4.15 17.78
N ASN A 203 -4.93 3.19 18.54
CA ASN A 203 -6.33 3.16 18.99
C ASN A 203 -6.53 3.46 20.49
N ASP A 204 -5.56 4.04 21.19
CA ASP A 204 -5.76 4.48 22.59
C ASP A 204 -5.84 6.02 22.65
N PRO A 205 -7.06 6.59 22.76
CA PRO A 205 -7.24 8.02 22.93
C PRO A 205 -6.96 8.39 24.39
N GLN A 206 -5.86 9.10 24.63
CA GLN A 206 -5.71 9.95 25.83
C GLN A 206 -6.10 11.38 25.50
#